data_a9b35a14719bf08f8a3339d1272576a2
#
_entry.id   a9b35a14719bf08f8a3339d1272576a2
#
_cell.length_a   1.000
_cell.length_b   1.000
_cell.length_c   1.000
_cell.angle_alpha   90.00
_cell.angle_beta   90.00
_cell.angle_gamma   90.00
#
_symmetry.space_group_name_H-M   'P 1'
#
loop_
_entity.id
_entity.type
_entity.pdbx_description
1 polymer ?
#
loop_
_entity_poly.entity_id
_entity_poly.type
_entity_poly.pdbx_seq_one_letter_code
_entity_poly.pdbx_strand_id
1 'polypeptide(L)'
;MRRLLTALLGILGLLASLALAGCAGTGGATELADGRYALKYQGTPGSVNLPELAEDLGYFDNIALNRVSDTSSGPISIQNVATGETDFGSAFNGAIAKLRASGAKITGVVDSYGADAETYNGFLVKKDSDIHTGKDLIGRTIGMNTLGAHAEFITREWLRQQGLTPEEIGKVNLVVVEPVNNEEALRSGQIDVGAVSGPFLQRAAASGDFREIYTDKDLFDEFSYGSWIFRDNFIEKSPDAVADFTQGVARAIRWLQTTDRQTVVDRYKTIMAGRDRDEDPALAEYYRSSSIPKPGGVIQPEEFSIWTDWLVRNGEFHDDEVNPDDLFTNEFNPYATGELT
;
A
#
# COMPACT_ATOMS: atom_id res chain seq x y z
N MET A 1 -45.01 -64.74 -11.88
CA MET A 1 -45.26 -63.40 -12.36
C MET A 1 -46.06 -62.67 -11.32
N ARG A 2 -45.44 -62.15 -10.31
CA ARG A 2 -45.97 -61.23 -9.28
C ARG A 2 -44.80 -60.98 -8.32
N ARG A 3 -44.06 -59.88 -8.46
CA ARG A 3 -43.15 -59.25 -7.46
C ARG A 3 -42.22 -58.27 -8.20
N LEU A 4 -42.74 -57.13 -8.60
CA LEU A 4 -41.96 -55.98 -9.08
C LEU A 4 -42.90 -54.76 -9.15
N LEU A 5 -43.37 -54.30 -7.98
CA LEU A 5 -44.12 -53.01 -7.88
C LEU A 5 -44.19 -52.56 -6.42
N THR A 6 -43.04 -52.30 -5.77
CA THR A 6 -42.98 -51.59 -4.48
C THR A 6 -41.57 -51.12 -4.21
N ALA A 7 -41.05 -50.22 -5.05
CA ALA A 7 -39.78 -49.52 -4.80
C ALA A 7 -39.69 -48.21 -5.59
N LEU A 8 -40.72 -47.35 -5.57
CA LEU A 8 -40.74 -46.09 -6.31
C LEU A 8 -41.54 -44.99 -5.58
N LEU A 9 -41.48 -44.97 -4.26
CA LEU A 9 -42.13 -43.91 -3.44
C LEU A 9 -41.29 -43.50 -2.23
N GLY A 10 -39.95 -43.44 -2.33
CA GLY A 10 -39.06 -43.10 -1.23
C GLY A 10 -37.94 -42.08 -1.55
N ILE A 11 -37.94 -41.47 -2.74
CA ILE A 11 -36.85 -40.54 -3.16
C ILE A 11 -37.42 -39.18 -3.63
N LEU A 12 -38.46 -38.69 -3.06
CA LEU A 12 -38.98 -37.33 -3.38
C LEU A 12 -39.06 -36.40 -2.16
N GLY A 13 -38.35 -36.71 -1.09
CA GLY A 13 -38.38 -35.94 0.16
C GLY A 13 -37.09 -35.33 0.61
N LEU A 14 -35.99 -35.37 -0.19
CA LEU A 14 -34.67 -34.87 0.28
C LEU A 14 -33.95 -33.90 -0.70
N LEU A 15 -34.70 -33.18 -1.53
CA LEU A 15 -34.14 -32.20 -2.49
C LEU A 15 -34.75 -30.80 -2.36
N ALA A 16 -35.23 -30.45 -1.16
CA ALA A 16 -35.84 -29.12 -0.90
C ALA A 16 -35.14 -28.33 0.18
N SER A 17 -33.84 -28.52 0.43
CA SER A 17 -33.10 -27.76 1.44
C SER A 17 -31.68 -27.30 1.04
N LEU A 18 -31.41 -27.15 -0.26
CA LEU A 18 -30.14 -26.59 -0.75
C LEU A 18 -30.36 -25.51 -1.82
N ALA A 19 -31.19 -24.53 -1.53
CA ALA A 19 -31.39 -23.38 -2.41
C ALA A 19 -31.54 -22.08 -1.60
N LEU A 20 -30.63 -21.84 -0.64
CA LEU A 20 -30.51 -20.55 0.07
C LEU A 20 -29.04 -20.28 0.39
N ALA A 21 -28.14 -20.51 -0.56
CA ALA A 21 -26.77 -20.05 -0.47
C ALA A 21 -26.39 -19.53 -1.86
N GLY A 22 -26.62 -18.25 -2.13
CA GLY A 22 -26.18 -17.72 -3.40
C GLY A 22 -26.83 -16.42 -3.83
N CYS A 23 -26.95 -15.46 -2.96
CA CYS A 23 -26.92 -14.06 -3.34
C CYS A 23 -25.91 -13.38 -2.43
N ALA A 24 -24.63 -13.76 -2.53
CA ALA A 24 -23.55 -12.90 -2.12
C ALA A 24 -23.64 -11.70 -3.06
N GLY A 25 -24.19 -10.61 -2.57
CA GLY A 25 -24.28 -9.35 -3.29
C GLY A 25 -22.87 -8.90 -3.61
N THR A 26 -22.50 -8.96 -4.88
CA THR A 26 -21.23 -8.49 -5.39
C THR A 26 -21.08 -7.01 -5.09
N GLY A 27 -20.27 -6.64 -4.10
CA GLY A 27 -19.81 -5.27 -3.93
C GLY A 27 -19.90 -4.61 -2.55
N GLY A 28 -20.33 -5.29 -1.48
CA GLY A 28 -20.32 -4.76 -0.11
C GLY A 28 -19.57 -5.66 0.87
N ALA A 29 -19.41 -5.20 2.13
CA ALA A 29 -18.75 -5.94 3.18
C ALA A 29 -19.50 -7.24 3.53
N THR A 30 -18.75 -8.29 3.90
CA THR A 30 -19.33 -9.54 4.37
C THR A 30 -19.60 -9.45 5.87
N GLU A 31 -20.86 -9.53 6.29
CA GLU A 31 -21.22 -9.55 7.70
C GLU A 31 -20.93 -10.92 8.33
N LEU A 32 -20.29 -10.90 9.50
CA LEU A 32 -19.98 -12.06 10.32
C LEU A 32 -21.15 -12.38 11.27
N ALA A 33 -21.14 -13.60 11.82
CA ALA A 33 -22.19 -14.05 12.76
C ALA A 33 -22.26 -13.22 14.06
N ASP A 34 -21.22 -12.51 14.42
CA ASP A 34 -21.13 -11.61 15.57
C ASP A 34 -21.52 -10.14 15.23
N GLY A 35 -21.98 -9.88 14.01
CA GLY A 35 -22.40 -8.57 13.53
C GLY A 35 -21.28 -7.66 13.02
N ARG A 36 -20.02 -8.12 13.05
CA ARG A 36 -18.90 -7.38 12.47
C ARG A 36 -18.82 -7.61 10.96
N TYR A 37 -18.09 -6.74 10.28
CA TYR A 37 -17.80 -6.85 8.85
C TYR A 37 -16.39 -7.42 8.62
N ALA A 38 -16.31 -8.54 7.91
CA ALA A 38 -15.01 -9.07 7.47
C ALA A 38 -14.51 -8.28 6.26
N LEU A 39 -13.34 -7.63 6.37
CA LEU A 39 -12.68 -6.92 5.28
C LEU A 39 -11.47 -7.71 4.78
N LYS A 40 -11.53 -8.15 3.52
CA LYS A 40 -10.45 -8.90 2.86
C LYS A 40 -9.33 -7.95 2.44
N TYR A 41 -8.09 -8.34 2.73
CA TYR A 41 -6.91 -7.55 2.36
C TYR A 41 -5.67 -8.41 2.10
N GLN A 42 -4.64 -7.77 1.54
CA GLN A 42 -3.29 -8.32 1.42
C GLN A 42 -2.37 -7.71 2.47
N GLY A 43 -1.60 -8.55 3.18
CA GLY A 43 -0.54 -8.12 4.08
C GLY A 43 0.70 -7.66 3.32
N THR A 44 1.62 -7.01 4.03
CA THR A 44 2.95 -6.64 3.52
C THR A 44 4.01 -7.44 4.26
N PRO A 45 4.82 -8.26 3.58
CA PRO A 45 5.85 -9.06 4.24
C PRO A 45 6.86 -8.20 5.02
N GLY A 46 7.14 -8.61 6.26
CA GLY A 46 8.12 -7.95 7.12
C GLY A 46 7.69 -6.57 7.64
N SER A 47 6.40 -6.25 7.58
CA SER A 47 5.86 -4.96 8.03
C SER A 47 4.52 -5.14 8.74
N VAL A 48 4.24 -4.30 9.72
CA VAL A 48 2.90 -4.10 10.30
C VAL A 48 2.27 -2.93 9.58
N ASN A 49 1.21 -3.16 8.82
CA ASN A 49 0.50 -2.08 8.15
C ASN A 49 -0.48 -1.36 9.10
N LEU A 50 -0.91 -0.17 8.72
CA LEU A 50 -1.77 0.67 9.57
C LEU A 50 -3.09 0.01 9.96
N PRO A 51 -3.83 -0.70 9.08
CA PRO A 51 -5.02 -1.43 9.48
C PRO A 51 -4.74 -2.54 10.52
N GLU A 52 -3.65 -3.30 10.38
CA GLU A 52 -3.25 -4.32 11.36
C GLU A 52 -2.92 -3.70 12.72
N LEU A 53 -2.26 -2.53 12.72
CA LEU A 53 -2.01 -1.77 13.94
C LEU A 53 -3.32 -1.26 14.56
N ALA A 54 -4.25 -0.74 13.74
CA ALA A 54 -5.55 -0.26 14.21
C ALA A 54 -6.36 -1.38 14.87
N GLU A 55 -6.39 -2.57 14.27
CA GLU A 55 -7.04 -3.76 14.84
C GLU A 55 -6.39 -4.16 16.18
N ASP A 56 -5.07 -4.21 16.26
CA ASP A 56 -4.32 -4.58 17.48
C ASP A 56 -4.50 -3.54 18.61
N LEU A 57 -4.65 -2.26 18.26
CA LEU A 57 -4.94 -1.19 19.22
C LEU A 57 -6.42 -1.16 19.64
N GLY A 58 -7.29 -1.96 19.01
CA GLY A 58 -8.72 -1.99 19.29
C GLY A 58 -9.47 -0.74 18.81
N TYR A 59 -9.03 -0.18 17.68
CA TYR A 59 -9.62 1.03 17.10
C TYR A 59 -10.74 0.76 16.10
N PHE A 60 -11.02 -0.48 15.80
CA PHE A 60 -12.17 -0.91 15.01
C PHE A 60 -13.32 -1.33 15.92
N ASP A 61 -14.51 -0.79 15.67
CA ASP A 61 -15.72 -1.12 16.43
C ASP A 61 -16.45 -2.32 15.81
N ASN A 62 -16.58 -2.34 14.48
CA ASN A 62 -17.46 -3.27 13.76
C ASN A 62 -16.75 -4.04 12.64
N ILE A 63 -15.46 -3.87 12.42
CA ILE A 63 -14.73 -4.63 11.39
C ILE A 63 -13.76 -5.64 11.99
N ALA A 64 -13.50 -6.69 11.23
CA ALA A 64 -12.47 -7.69 11.47
C ALA A 64 -11.65 -7.86 10.20
N LEU A 65 -10.33 -7.86 10.32
CA LEU A 65 -9.45 -8.01 9.18
C LEU A 65 -9.37 -9.47 8.74
N ASN A 66 -9.51 -9.72 7.45
CA ASN A 66 -9.39 -11.04 6.83
C ASN A 66 -8.25 -11.02 5.80
N ARG A 67 -7.04 -11.37 6.24
CA ARG A 67 -5.88 -11.47 5.35
C ARG A 67 -6.03 -12.65 4.41
N VAL A 68 -6.03 -12.38 3.10
CA VAL A 68 -6.19 -13.43 2.06
C VAL A 68 -4.87 -13.83 1.40
N SER A 69 -3.89 -12.91 1.36
CA SER A 69 -2.55 -13.15 0.78
C SER A 69 -1.60 -12.01 1.19
N ASP A 70 -0.39 -11.99 0.62
CA ASP A 70 0.58 -10.91 0.77
C ASP A 70 0.96 -10.30 -0.57
N THR A 71 1.37 -9.04 -0.56
CA THR A 71 2.00 -8.36 -1.68
C THR A 71 2.90 -7.21 -1.21
N SER A 72 4.00 -6.99 -1.92
CA SER A 72 4.84 -5.79 -1.81
C SER A 72 4.56 -4.79 -2.95
N SER A 73 3.61 -5.11 -3.83
CA SER A 73 3.27 -4.31 -5.01
C SER A 73 1.97 -3.53 -4.82
N GLY A 74 2.07 -2.19 -4.70
CA GLY A 74 0.92 -1.30 -4.67
C GLY A 74 -0.01 -1.44 -5.89
N PRO A 75 0.48 -1.43 -7.14
CA PRO A 75 -0.34 -1.68 -8.31
C PRO A 75 -1.14 -2.99 -8.25
N ILE A 76 -0.55 -4.10 -7.78
CA ILE A 76 -1.27 -5.38 -7.58
C ILE A 76 -2.33 -5.22 -6.49
N SER A 77 -2.00 -4.56 -5.38
CA SER A 77 -2.92 -4.34 -4.26
C SER A 77 -4.19 -3.61 -4.73
N ILE A 78 -4.07 -2.47 -5.43
CA ILE A 78 -5.23 -1.71 -5.89
C ILE A 78 -5.97 -2.38 -7.06
N GLN A 79 -5.28 -3.17 -7.89
CA GLN A 79 -5.93 -3.98 -8.92
C GLN A 79 -6.84 -5.05 -8.28
N ASN A 80 -6.40 -5.71 -7.21
CA ASN A 80 -7.21 -6.68 -6.47
C ASN A 80 -8.42 -6.01 -5.80
N VAL A 81 -8.30 -4.77 -5.34
CA VAL A 81 -9.46 -3.99 -4.89
C VAL A 81 -10.42 -3.75 -6.05
N ALA A 82 -9.93 -3.26 -7.19
CA ALA A 82 -10.78 -2.94 -8.35
C ALA A 82 -11.55 -4.16 -8.87
N THR A 83 -10.96 -5.35 -8.81
CA THR A 83 -11.60 -6.61 -9.23
C THR A 83 -12.46 -7.28 -8.15
N GLY A 84 -12.36 -6.84 -6.88
CA GLY A 84 -13.13 -7.41 -5.76
C GLY A 84 -12.49 -8.61 -5.09
N GLU A 85 -11.25 -8.95 -5.42
CA GLU A 85 -10.47 -9.99 -4.72
C GLU A 85 -10.18 -9.57 -3.27
N THR A 86 -9.92 -8.28 -3.06
CA THR A 86 -9.83 -7.64 -1.75
C THR A 86 -10.84 -6.51 -1.62
N ASP A 87 -11.15 -6.12 -0.39
CA ASP A 87 -12.12 -5.04 -0.12
C ASP A 87 -11.41 -3.69 -0.06
N PHE A 88 -10.20 -3.66 0.53
CA PHE A 88 -9.32 -2.51 0.54
C PHE A 88 -7.88 -2.88 0.18
N GLY A 89 -7.10 -1.89 -0.16
CA GLY A 89 -5.68 -1.99 -0.49
C GLY A 89 -5.03 -0.62 -0.50
N SER A 90 -3.74 -0.56 -0.75
CA SER A 90 -3.05 0.72 -0.86
C SER A 90 -2.03 0.73 -1.98
N ALA A 91 -1.79 1.91 -2.53
CA ALA A 91 -0.74 2.15 -3.49
C ALA A 91 -0.29 3.61 -3.48
N PHE A 92 0.78 3.85 -4.20
CA PHE A 92 1.23 5.17 -4.61
C PHE A 92 0.12 5.94 -5.35
N ASN A 93 -0.10 7.21 -4.99
CA ASN A 93 -1.20 8.03 -5.51
C ASN A 93 -1.17 8.18 -7.03
N GLY A 94 0.01 8.25 -7.65
CA GLY A 94 0.14 8.22 -9.11
C GLY A 94 -0.33 6.90 -9.74
N ALA A 95 -0.13 5.76 -9.07
CA ALA A 95 -0.65 4.48 -9.55
C ALA A 95 -2.18 4.40 -9.39
N ILE A 96 -2.74 4.97 -8.31
CA ILE A 96 -4.19 5.12 -8.12
C ILE A 96 -4.79 5.96 -9.26
N ALA A 97 -4.18 7.12 -9.58
CA ALA A 97 -4.59 7.97 -10.68
C ALA A 97 -4.57 7.22 -12.03
N LYS A 98 -3.51 6.46 -12.32
CA LYS A 98 -3.40 5.64 -13.55
C LYS A 98 -4.49 4.57 -13.64
N LEU A 99 -4.77 3.88 -12.53
CA LEU A 99 -5.82 2.87 -12.51
C LEU A 99 -7.21 3.50 -12.65
N ARG A 100 -7.44 4.67 -12.06
CA ARG A 100 -8.68 5.46 -12.21
C ARG A 100 -8.87 5.92 -13.66
N ALA A 101 -7.82 6.44 -14.32
CA ALA A 101 -7.83 6.82 -15.74
C ALA A 101 -8.17 5.64 -16.65
N SER A 102 -7.75 4.43 -16.30
CA SER A 102 -8.13 3.21 -17.03
C SER A 102 -9.59 2.78 -16.83
N GLY A 103 -10.37 3.53 -16.03
CA GLY A 103 -11.80 3.29 -15.81
C GLY A 103 -12.16 2.56 -14.53
N ALA A 104 -11.18 2.21 -13.68
CA ALA A 104 -11.46 1.61 -12.39
C ALA A 104 -12.21 2.60 -11.48
N LYS A 105 -13.17 2.08 -10.74
CA LYS A 105 -13.99 2.84 -9.79
C LYS A 105 -13.48 2.60 -8.37
N ILE A 106 -12.47 3.38 -7.98
CA ILE A 106 -11.77 3.29 -6.69
C ILE A 106 -11.53 4.69 -6.13
N THR A 107 -11.57 4.84 -4.80
CA THR A 107 -11.42 6.13 -4.12
C THR A 107 -10.53 5.98 -2.88
N GLY A 108 -9.58 6.92 -2.70
CA GLY A 108 -8.75 7.05 -1.50
C GLY A 108 -9.55 7.57 -0.32
N VAL A 109 -9.31 7.04 0.89
CA VAL A 109 -10.06 7.42 2.09
C VAL A 109 -9.19 7.91 3.25
N VAL A 110 -7.92 7.55 3.27
CA VAL A 110 -6.93 7.96 4.28
C VAL A 110 -5.53 7.66 3.77
N ASP A 111 -4.53 8.44 4.18
CA ASP A 111 -3.13 8.19 3.85
C ASP A 111 -2.65 6.82 4.32
N SER A 112 -1.75 6.24 3.57
CA SER A 112 -1.14 4.95 3.90
C SER A 112 0.35 5.01 4.18
N TYR A 113 1.07 5.88 3.51
CA TYR A 113 2.52 6.12 3.68
C TYR A 113 2.95 7.41 2.98
N GLY A 114 4.14 7.87 3.33
CA GLY A 114 4.73 9.09 2.79
C GLY A 114 6.23 9.18 3.05
N ALA A 115 6.74 10.40 3.06
CA ALA A 115 8.08 10.74 3.50
C ALA A 115 8.03 11.84 4.55
N ASP A 116 8.85 11.69 5.60
CA ASP A 116 9.11 12.72 6.60
C ASP A 116 10.61 12.81 6.92
N ALA A 117 11.00 13.58 7.93
CA ALA A 117 12.40 13.76 8.29
C ALA A 117 13.12 12.45 8.62
N GLU A 118 12.41 11.45 9.15
CA GLU A 118 12.96 10.22 9.70
C GLU A 118 12.76 9.00 8.80
N THR A 119 11.69 8.99 8.00
CA THR A 119 11.30 7.87 7.13
C THR A 119 11.03 8.38 5.71
N TYR A 120 11.75 7.83 4.74
CA TYR A 120 11.71 8.20 3.33
C TYR A 120 12.19 7.04 2.45
N ASN A 121 12.14 7.17 1.12
CA ASN A 121 12.76 6.24 0.20
C ASN A 121 14.18 6.69 -0.15
N GLY A 122 15.16 5.83 0.13
CA GLY A 122 16.55 6.00 -0.24
C GLY A 122 16.94 5.12 -1.42
N PHE A 123 17.77 5.65 -2.30
CA PHE A 123 18.36 4.92 -3.42
C PHE A 123 19.84 4.71 -3.15
N LEU A 124 20.16 3.46 -2.82
CA LEU A 124 21.45 3.06 -2.28
C LEU A 124 22.35 2.46 -3.34
N VAL A 125 23.64 2.75 -3.23
CA VAL A 125 24.73 2.05 -3.92
C VAL A 125 25.70 1.50 -2.89
N LYS A 126 26.59 0.58 -3.29
CA LYS A 126 27.73 0.18 -2.45
C LYS A 126 28.56 1.40 -2.09
N LYS A 127 29.15 1.40 -0.90
CA LYS A 127 29.93 2.54 -0.39
C LYS A 127 31.07 2.96 -1.32
N ASP A 128 31.70 2.00 -1.98
CA ASP A 128 32.82 2.15 -2.90
C ASP A 128 32.39 2.22 -4.38
N SER A 129 31.07 2.32 -4.66
CA SER A 129 30.55 2.43 -6.03
C SER A 129 31.06 3.67 -6.76
N ASP A 130 31.27 3.55 -8.06
CA ASP A 130 31.63 4.63 -8.99
C ASP A 130 30.42 5.48 -9.44
N ILE A 131 29.21 5.14 -9.01
CA ILE A 131 27.97 5.85 -9.35
C ILE A 131 27.80 7.06 -8.43
N HIS A 132 27.84 8.28 -8.98
CA HIS A 132 27.72 9.55 -8.26
C HIS A 132 26.68 10.49 -8.86
N THR A 133 26.36 10.35 -10.14
CA THR A 133 25.47 11.23 -10.89
C THR A 133 24.43 10.43 -11.68
N GLY A 134 23.39 11.12 -12.17
CA GLY A 134 22.39 10.47 -13.03
C GLY A 134 22.98 9.84 -14.29
N LYS A 135 24.04 10.41 -14.87
CA LYS A 135 24.70 9.89 -16.06
C LYS A 135 25.39 8.55 -15.80
N ASP A 136 25.86 8.31 -14.58
CA ASP A 136 26.50 7.06 -14.21
C ASP A 136 25.50 5.90 -14.15
N LEU A 137 24.19 6.21 -14.12
CA LEU A 137 23.10 5.22 -14.12
C LEU A 137 22.74 4.69 -15.53
N ILE A 138 23.24 5.32 -16.60
CA ILE A 138 22.97 4.83 -17.96
C ILE A 138 23.56 3.42 -18.14
N GLY A 139 22.69 2.45 -18.43
CA GLY A 139 23.04 1.03 -18.57
C GLY A 139 23.15 0.27 -17.24
N ARG A 140 22.99 0.93 -16.08
CA ARG A 140 22.98 0.30 -14.76
C ARG A 140 21.58 -0.25 -14.43
N THR A 141 21.53 -1.11 -13.42
CA THR A 141 20.32 -1.79 -12.98
C THR A 141 19.89 -1.28 -11.60
N ILE A 142 18.65 -0.80 -11.50
CA ILE A 142 18.03 -0.36 -10.26
C ILE A 142 16.98 -1.39 -9.82
N GLY A 143 17.15 -1.96 -8.63
CA GLY A 143 16.19 -2.86 -8.00
C GLY A 143 15.15 -2.07 -7.20
N MET A 144 13.86 -2.36 -7.38
CA MET A 144 12.75 -1.76 -6.66
C MET A 144 11.63 -2.78 -6.44
N ASN A 145 10.75 -2.52 -5.48
CA ASN A 145 9.69 -3.47 -5.10
C ASN A 145 8.70 -3.79 -6.22
N THR A 146 8.41 -2.82 -7.09
CA THR A 146 7.48 -2.97 -8.22
C THR A 146 7.72 -1.88 -9.26
N LEU A 147 7.28 -2.12 -10.49
CA LEU A 147 7.28 -1.12 -11.56
C LEU A 147 5.93 -0.37 -11.60
N GLY A 148 5.91 0.81 -12.21
CA GLY A 148 4.73 1.67 -12.31
C GLY A 148 4.32 2.31 -10.97
N ALA A 149 5.24 2.38 -10.00
CA ALA A 149 4.99 2.91 -8.66
C ALA A 149 6.05 3.95 -8.26
N HIS A 150 5.97 4.41 -7.00
CA HIS A 150 6.72 5.55 -6.47
C HIS A 150 8.22 5.53 -6.80
N ALA A 151 8.93 4.41 -6.55
CA ALA A 151 10.36 4.32 -6.79
C ALA A 151 10.76 4.55 -8.26
N GLU A 152 9.94 4.09 -9.21
CA GLU A 152 10.17 4.37 -10.63
C GLU A 152 9.95 5.84 -10.96
N PHE A 153 8.86 6.45 -10.44
CA PHE A 153 8.57 7.86 -10.66
C PHE A 153 9.69 8.76 -10.10
N ILE A 154 10.13 8.49 -8.87
CA ILE A 154 11.25 9.21 -8.25
C ILE A 154 12.53 9.05 -9.07
N THR A 155 12.85 7.85 -9.52
CA THR A 155 14.02 7.59 -10.36
C THR A 155 13.98 8.41 -11.65
N ARG A 156 12.84 8.38 -12.38
CA ARG A 156 12.68 9.12 -13.64
C ARG A 156 12.75 10.62 -13.43
N GLU A 157 12.13 11.14 -12.37
CA GLU A 157 12.16 12.57 -12.04
C GLU A 157 13.56 13.02 -11.64
N TRP A 158 14.25 12.25 -10.80
CA TRP A 158 15.63 12.58 -10.42
C TRP A 158 16.56 12.60 -11.64
N LEU A 159 16.50 11.61 -12.53
CA LEU A 159 17.29 11.55 -13.76
C LEU A 159 17.00 12.74 -14.68
N ARG A 160 15.73 13.15 -14.79
CA ARG A 160 15.31 14.33 -15.55
C ARG A 160 15.94 15.60 -14.96
N GLN A 161 15.93 15.76 -13.63
CA GLN A 161 16.57 16.90 -12.94
C GLN A 161 18.10 16.89 -13.08
N GLN A 162 18.71 15.71 -13.24
CA GLN A 162 20.13 15.57 -13.60
C GLN A 162 20.43 15.92 -15.08
N GLY A 163 19.43 16.31 -15.86
CA GLY A 163 19.54 16.75 -17.24
C GLY A 163 19.63 15.63 -18.28
N LEU A 164 19.21 14.40 -17.93
CA LEU A 164 19.14 13.30 -18.89
C LEU A 164 17.91 13.47 -19.81
N THR A 165 18.12 13.12 -21.07
CA THR A 165 17.02 13.06 -22.04
C THR A 165 16.14 11.82 -21.80
N PRO A 166 14.87 11.81 -22.29
CA PRO A 166 14.01 10.62 -22.21
C PRO A 166 14.66 9.35 -22.78
N GLU A 167 15.45 9.49 -23.86
CA GLU A 167 16.20 8.38 -24.46
C GLU A 167 17.28 7.83 -23.53
N GLU A 168 18.00 8.71 -22.83
CA GLU A 168 19.03 8.33 -21.83
C GLU A 168 18.39 7.68 -20.60
N ILE A 169 17.29 8.24 -20.11
CA ILE A 169 16.49 7.66 -19.00
C ILE A 169 16.00 6.26 -19.37
N GLY A 170 15.55 6.06 -20.61
CA GLY A 170 15.13 4.75 -21.11
C GLY A 170 16.25 3.67 -21.17
N LYS A 171 17.52 4.07 -21.01
CA LYS A 171 18.67 3.14 -20.95
C LYS A 171 19.00 2.68 -19.52
N VAL A 172 18.33 3.21 -18.51
CA VAL A 172 18.44 2.73 -17.13
C VAL A 172 17.54 1.50 -16.95
N ASN A 173 18.11 0.39 -16.49
CA ASN A 173 17.38 -0.86 -16.34
C ASN A 173 16.66 -0.89 -14.99
N LEU A 174 15.35 -1.02 -14.98
CA LEU A 174 14.55 -1.18 -13.76
C LEU A 174 14.12 -2.64 -13.62
N VAL A 175 14.37 -3.23 -12.44
CA VAL A 175 14.03 -4.63 -12.15
C VAL A 175 13.28 -4.76 -10.83
N VAL A 176 12.37 -5.73 -10.76
CA VAL A 176 11.65 -6.01 -9.53
C VAL A 176 12.51 -6.86 -8.61
N VAL A 177 12.71 -6.36 -7.39
CA VAL A 177 13.40 -7.06 -6.29
C VAL A 177 12.58 -6.86 -5.02
N GLU A 178 12.19 -7.96 -4.38
CA GLU A 178 11.47 -7.89 -3.12
C GLU A 178 12.26 -7.11 -2.05
N PRO A 179 11.62 -6.25 -1.25
CA PRO A 179 12.31 -5.37 -0.29
C PRO A 179 13.24 -6.13 0.66
N VAL A 180 12.85 -7.31 1.10
CA VAL A 180 13.66 -8.17 1.99
C VAL A 180 14.96 -8.62 1.34
N ASN A 181 15.01 -8.76 0.02
CA ASN A 181 16.15 -9.23 -0.75
C ASN A 181 17.00 -8.10 -1.36
N ASN A 182 16.52 -6.85 -1.32
CA ASN A 182 17.12 -5.72 -2.03
C ASN A 182 18.56 -5.45 -1.55
N GLU A 183 18.79 -5.47 -0.24
CA GLU A 183 20.12 -5.27 0.37
C GLU A 183 21.12 -6.34 -0.10
N GLU A 184 20.72 -7.62 -0.13
CA GLU A 184 21.60 -8.71 -0.58
C GLU A 184 21.84 -8.67 -2.09
N ALA A 185 20.82 -8.34 -2.89
CA ALA A 185 20.97 -8.16 -4.33
C ALA A 185 21.98 -7.03 -4.66
N LEU A 186 21.95 -5.93 -3.88
CA LEU A 186 22.91 -4.84 -4.00
C LEU A 186 24.30 -5.28 -3.53
N ARG A 187 24.42 -5.99 -2.40
CA ARG A 187 25.67 -6.49 -1.84
C ARG A 187 26.37 -7.45 -2.80
N SER A 188 25.64 -8.40 -3.38
CA SER A 188 26.16 -9.38 -4.33
C SER A 188 26.44 -8.80 -5.72
N GLY A 189 25.94 -7.59 -6.04
CA GLY A 189 26.10 -6.95 -7.34
C GLY A 189 25.14 -7.47 -8.41
N GLN A 190 24.02 -8.08 -8.03
CA GLN A 190 22.91 -8.41 -8.93
C GLN A 190 22.19 -7.14 -9.41
N ILE A 191 22.19 -6.09 -8.61
CA ILE A 191 21.75 -4.74 -8.95
C ILE A 191 22.85 -3.74 -8.61
N ASP A 192 22.88 -2.61 -9.31
CA ASP A 192 23.82 -1.52 -9.07
C ASP A 192 23.30 -0.52 -8.05
N VAL A 193 21.96 -0.32 -8.02
CA VAL A 193 21.24 0.56 -7.11
C VAL A 193 20.07 -0.19 -6.48
N GLY A 194 19.84 0.00 -5.20
CA GLY A 194 18.69 -0.53 -4.47
C GLY A 194 17.76 0.58 -4.00
N ALA A 195 16.49 0.56 -4.42
CA ALA A 195 15.44 1.43 -3.88
C ALA A 195 14.83 0.79 -2.64
N VAL A 196 15.05 1.39 -1.48
CA VAL A 196 14.61 0.85 -0.17
C VAL A 196 14.00 1.94 0.70
N SER A 197 13.10 1.55 1.59
CA SER A 197 12.42 2.47 2.51
C SER A 197 12.21 1.85 3.90
N GLY A 198 11.80 2.68 4.84
CA GLY A 198 11.42 2.28 6.18
C GLY A 198 12.47 1.42 6.89
N PRO A 199 12.08 0.30 7.54
CA PRO A 199 13.00 -0.55 8.28
C PRO A 199 14.16 -1.10 7.43
N PHE A 200 13.94 -1.38 6.16
CA PHE A 200 14.97 -1.90 5.26
C PHE A 200 16.05 -0.84 4.96
N LEU A 201 15.66 0.43 4.75
CA LEU A 201 16.60 1.53 4.58
C LEU A 201 17.45 1.73 5.83
N GLN A 202 16.82 1.73 7.00
CA GLN A 202 17.51 1.93 8.27
C GLN A 202 18.48 0.79 8.58
N ARG A 203 18.10 -0.47 8.27
CA ARG A 203 18.98 -1.62 8.40
C ARG A 203 20.19 -1.52 7.48
N ALA A 204 19.96 -1.18 6.21
CA ALA A 204 21.03 -0.99 5.24
C ALA A 204 21.98 0.15 5.65
N ALA A 205 21.46 1.27 6.13
CA ALA A 205 22.27 2.38 6.64
C ALA A 205 23.12 1.97 7.86
N ALA A 206 22.55 1.19 8.78
CA ALA A 206 23.27 0.70 9.97
C ALA A 206 24.43 -0.25 9.64
N SER A 207 24.39 -0.95 8.48
CA SER A 207 25.48 -1.84 8.05
C SER A 207 26.78 -1.09 7.73
N GLY A 208 26.69 0.15 7.27
CA GLY A 208 27.82 0.95 6.82
C GLY A 208 28.41 0.54 5.48
N ASP A 209 27.78 -0.38 4.75
CA ASP A 209 28.24 -0.94 3.47
C ASP A 209 27.76 -0.14 2.26
N PHE A 210 26.75 0.74 2.47
CA PHE A 210 26.06 1.48 1.42
C PHE A 210 26.11 2.98 1.66
N ARG A 211 25.79 3.73 0.61
CA ARG A 211 25.52 5.17 0.66
C ARG A 211 24.35 5.52 -0.23
N GLU A 212 23.62 6.54 0.15
CA GLU A 212 22.56 7.12 -0.65
C GLU A 212 23.14 7.93 -1.81
N ILE A 213 22.46 7.92 -2.96
CA ILE A 213 22.77 8.78 -4.10
C ILE A 213 21.66 9.81 -4.34
N TYR A 214 20.43 9.50 -4.00
CA TYR A 214 19.28 10.40 -3.93
C TYR A 214 18.18 9.81 -3.06
N THR A 215 17.22 10.64 -2.68
CA THR A 215 16.03 10.28 -1.93
C THR A 215 14.79 10.92 -2.54
N ASP A 216 13.60 10.43 -2.23
CA ASP A 216 12.35 11.10 -2.61
C ASP A 216 12.17 12.43 -1.86
N LYS A 217 12.63 12.52 -0.62
CA LYS A 217 12.62 13.74 0.18
C LYS A 217 13.46 14.87 -0.44
N ASP A 218 14.58 14.55 -1.10
CA ASP A 218 15.39 15.56 -1.81
C ASP A 218 14.63 16.20 -2.98
N LEU A 219 13.60 15.51 -3.50
CA LEU A 219 12.81 15.98 -4.64
C LEU A 219 11.51 16.69 -4.25
N PHE A 220 10.88 16.25 -3.16
CA PHE A 220 9.50 16.63 -2.81
C PHE A 220 9.29 17.06 -1.35
N ASP A 221 10.33 17.16 -0.53
CA ASP A 221 10.25 17.41 0.90
C ASP A 221 9.43 16.35 1.67
N GLU A 222 8.71 16.76 2.71
CA GLU A 222 7.86 15.89 3.52
C GLU A 222 6.44 15.90 2.98
N PHE A 223 5.92 14.72 2.60
CA PHE A 223 4.59 14.60 2.02
C PHE A 223 4.07 13.15 2.10
N SER A 224 2.75 12.99 2.09
CA SER A 224 2.14 11.69 1.87
C SER A 224 2.01 11.43 0.36
N TYR A 225 2.24 10.20 -0.06
CA TYR A 225 2.19 9.85 -1.47
C TYR A 225 1.52 8.50 -1.75
N GLY A 226 0.90 7.91 -0.75
CA GLY A 226 0.11 6.70 -0.87
C GLY A 226 -1.15 6.75 -0.05
N SER A 227 -2.22 6.13 -0.55
CA SER A 227 -3.53 6.13 0.11
C SER A 227 -4.09 4.72 0.23
N TRP A 228 -4.86 4.47 1.30
CA TRP A 228 -5.78 3.35 1.39
C TRP A 228 -7.01 3.65 0.56
N ILE A 229 -7.43 2.67 -0.24
CA ILE A 229 -8.54 2.81 -1.17
C ILE A 229 -9.60 1.73 -0.97
N PHE A 230 -10.83 2.07 -1.37
CA PHE A 230 -11.94 1.15 -1.59
C PHE A 230 -12.51 1.29 -2.99
N ARG A 231 -13.32 0.32 -3.42
CA ARG A 231 -14.17 0.48 -4.61
C ARG A 231 -15.30 1.47 -4.32
N ASP A 232 -15.67 2.31 -5.29
CA ASP A 232 -16.78 3.27 -5.15
C ASP A 232 -18.08 2.58 -4.74
N ASN A 233 -18.41 1.46 -5.37
CA ASN A 233 -19.60 0.67 -5.03
C ASN A 233 -19.54 0.00 -3.65
N PHE A 234 -18.36 -0.22 -3.08
CA PHE A 234 -18.21 -0.71 -1.71
C PHE A 234 -18.49 0.43 -0.72
N ILE A 235 -17.98 1.63 -0.99
CA ILE A 235 -18.25 2.84 -0.19
C ILE A 235 -19.77 3.11 -0.15
N GLU A 236 -20.44 3.04 -1.30
CA GLU A 236 -21.88 3.25 -1.40
C GLU A 236 -22.71 2.22 -0.63
N LYS A 237 -22.29 0.95 -0.63
CA LYS A 237 -23.08 -0.15 -0.03
C LYS A 237 -22.77 -0.41 1.43
N SER A 238 -21.58 -0.04 1.89
CA SER A 238 -21.10 -0.30 3.25
C SER A 238 -20.38 0.92 3.84
N PRO A 239 -21.04 2.12 3.85
CA PRO A 239 -20.41 3.35 4.32
C PRO A 239 -19.97 3.25 5.78
N ASP A 240 -20.73 2.54 6.62
CA ASP A 240 -20.39 2.35 8.04
C ASP A 240 -19.09 1.55 8.23
N ALA A 241 -18.84 0.53 7.38
CA ALA A 241 -17.60 -0.24 7.42
C ALA A 241 -16.40 0.60 6.93
N VAL A 242 -16.61 1.45 5.92
CA VAL A 242 -15.57 2.39 5.43
C VAL A 242 -15.29 3.47 6.47
N ALA A 243 -16.30 3.96 7.15
CA ALA A 243 -16.14 4.95 8.23
C ALA A 243 -15.36 4.35 9.41
N ASP A 244 -15.72 3.15 9.88
CA ASP A 244 -15.00 2.45 10.95
C ASP A 244 -13.54 2.18 10.57
N PHE A 245 -13.29 1.69 9.34
CA PHE A 245 -11.95 1.51 8.81
C PHE A 245 -11.14 2.81 8.81
N THR A 246 -11.69 3.87 8.22
CA THR A 246 -11.00 5.16 8.06
C THR A 246 -10.70 5.79 9.42
N GLN A 247 -11.66 5.79 10.34
CA GLN A 247 -11.50 6.30 11.70
C GLN A 247 -10.45 5.51 12.49
N GLY A 248 -10.48 4.18 12.41
CA GLY A 248 -9.52 3.32 13.09
C GLY A 248 -8.10 3.52 12.58
N VAL A 249 -7.93 3.57 11.25
CA VAL A 249 -6.63 3.84 10.62
C VAL A 249 -6.13 5.25 10.96
N ALA A 250 -6.98 6.26 10.90
CA ALA A 250 -6.61 7.64 11.25
C ALA A 250 -6.16 7.75 12.72
N ARG A 251 -6.82 7.08 13.65
CA ARG A 251 -6.40 6.97 15.06
C ARG A 251 -5.05 6.25 15.19
N ALA A 252 -4.82 5.18 14.43
CA ALA A 252 -3.53 4.47 14.44
C ALA A 252 -2.40 5.35 13.92
N ILE A 253 -2.62 6.13 12.87
CA ILE A 253 -1.67 7.13 12.38
C ILE A 253 -1.37 8.16 13.49
N ARG A 254 -2.40 8.71 14.13
CA ARG A 254 -2.22 9.68 15.20
C ARG A 254 -1.48 9.08 16.40
N TRP A 255 -1.77 7.82 16.73
CA TRP A 255 -1.03 7.10 17.77
C TRP A 255 0.46 7.00 17.43
N LEU A 256 0.82 6.65 16.21
CA LEU A 256 2.23 6.63 15.75
C LEU A 256 2.89 8.01 15.82
N GLN A 257 2.16 9.08 15.50
CA GLN A 257 2.67 10.46 15.54
C GLN A 257 2.91 11.01 16.95
N THR A 258 2.25 10.45 17.96
CA THR A 258 2.25 10.98 19.34
C THR A 258 2.85 10.04 20.37
N THR A 259 3.11 8.79 20.01
CA THR A 259 3.68 7.76 20.89
C THR A 259 5.21 7.74 20.77
N ASP A 260 5.90 7.54 21.89
CA ASP A 260 7.35 7.37 21.86
C ASP A 260 7.77 6.15 21.03
N ARG A 261 8.91 6.28 20.37
CA ARG A 261 9.42 5.27 19.43
C ARG A 261 9.54 3.87 20.06
N GLN A 262 9.99 3.77 21.31
CA GLN A 262 10.21 2.45 21.93
C GLN A 262 8.89 1.70 22.15
N THR A 263 7.86 2.40 22.57
CA THR A 263 6.51 1.84 22.72
C THR A 263 5.96 1.33 21.37
N VAL A 264 6.19 2.07 20.28
CA VAL A 264 5.81 1.61 18.93
C VAL A 264 6.59 0.36 18.53
N VAL A 265 7.92 0.37 18.71
CA VAL A 265 8.77 -0.79 18.40
C VAL A 265 8.33 -2.05 19.17
N ASP A 266 8.07 -1.92 20.47
CA ASP A 266 7.64 -3.05 21.29
C ASP A 266 6.28 -3.60 20.87
N ARG A 267 5.35 -2.70 20.46
CA ARG A 267 4.06 -3.09 19.92
C ARG A 267 4.22 -3.85 18.60
N TYR A 268 5.00 -3.33 17.67
CA TYR A 268 5.26 -3.98 16.39
C TYR A 268 5.90 -5.35 16.54
N LYS A 269 6.88 -5.50 17.45
CA LYS A 269 7.45 -6.81 17.78
C LYS A 269 6.40 -7.78 18.30
N THR A 270 5.51 -7.31 19.15
CA THR A 270 4.42 -8.12 19.70
C THR A 270 3.47 -8.61 18.62
N ILE A 271 3.05 -7.72 17.71
CA ILE A 271 2.19 -8.04 16.57
C ILE A 271 2.88 -9.06 15.67
N MET A 272 4.13 -8.81 15.27
CA MET A 272 4.87 -9.69 14.36
C MET A 272 5.12 -11.08 14.98
N ALA A 273 5.45 -11.15 16.26
CA ALA A 273 5.66 -12.41 16.96
C ALA A 273 4.36 -13.21 17.19
N GLY A 274 3.22 -12.52 17.27
CA GLY A 274 1.91 -13.13 17.52
C GLY A 274 1.22 -13.69 16.28
N ARG A 275 1.67 -13.33 15.08
CA ARG A 275 1.06 -13.76 13.81
C ARG A 275 1.88 -14.89 13.15
N ASP A 276 1.18 -15.87 12.58
CA ASP A 276 1.80 -17.01 11.89
C ASP A 276 2.26 -16.60 10.47
N ARG A 277 3.39 -15.88 10.44
CA ARG A 277 4.08 -15.44 9.22
C ARG A 277 5.58 -15.65 9.39
N ASP A 278 6.26 -16.01 8.31
CA ASP A 278 7.73 -16.14 8.31
C ASP A 278 8.38 -14.75 8.26
N GLU A 279 8.39 -14.08 9.40
CA GLU A 279 8.87 -12.71 9.59
C GLU A 279 9.86 -12.62 10.75
N ASP A 280 10.79 -11.67 10.63
CA ASP A 280 11.73 -11.35 11.71
C ASP A 280 11.24 -10.15 12.54
N PRO A 281 10.74 -10.34 13.77
CA PRO A 281 10.31 -9.23 14.63
C PRO A 281 11.42 -8.20 14.92
N ALA A 282 12.69 -8.55 14.75
CA ALA A 282 13.80 -7.62 14.94
C ALA A 282 13.79 -6.47 13.93
N LEU A 283 13.12 -6.62 12.76
CA LEU A 283 12.93 -5.53 11.81
C LEU A 283 12.22 -4.32 12.44
N ALA A 284 11.34 -4.52 13.41
CA ALA A 284 10.67 -3.45 14.11
C ALA A 284 11.63 -2.48 14.82
N GLU A 285 12.85 -2.91 15.20
CA GLU A 285 13.85 -2.04 15.80
C GLU A 285 14.30 -0.89 14.88
N TYR A 286 14.11 -1.07 13.59
CA TYR A 286 14.45 -0.07 12.58
C TYR A 286 13.31 0.92 12.29
N TYR A 287 12.15 0.81 12.96
CA TYR A 287 11.10 1.83 12.88
C TYR A 287 11.63 3.20 13.30
N ARG A 288 11.19 4.27 12.61
CA ARG A 288 11.54 5.66 12.94
C ARG A 288 10.32 6.53 13.15
N SER A 289 9.42 6.60 12.17
CA SER A 289 8.24 7.46 12.19
C SER A 289 7.09 6.84 11.40
N SER A 290 5.92 7.49 11.44
CA SER A 290 4.76 7.10 10.62
C SER A 290 4.96 7.37 9.13
N SER A 291 5.92 8.21 8.76
CA SER A 291 6.11 8.78 7.41
C SER A 291 4.92 9.62 6.89
N ILE A 292 3.89 9.85 7.71
CA ILE A 292 2.67 10.59 7.33
C ILE A 292 2.69 11.92 8.09
N PRO A 293 2.91 13.06 7.40
CA PRO A 293 3.07 14.36 8.07
C PRO A 293 1.77 14.91 8.64
N LYS A 294 0.63 14.67 7.97
CA LYS A 294 -0.65 15.24 8.40
C LYS A 294 -1.30 14.45 9.53
N PRO A 295 -1.90 15.14 10.54
CA PRO A 295 -2.60 14.46 11.62
C PRO A 295 -3.66 13.50 11.11
N GLY A 296 -3.64 12.25 11.60
CA GLY A 296 -4.62 11.24 11.23
C GLY A 296 -4.65 10.87 9.73
N GLY A 297 -3.62 11.26 8.95
CA GLY A 297 -3.54 10.91 7.54
C GLY A 297 -4.66 11.54 6.69
N VAL A 298 -4.99 12.81 6.95
CA VAL A 298 -5.94 13.57 6.13
C VAL A 298 -5.31 13.84 4.76
N ILE A 299 -5.89 13.28 3.71
CA ILE A 299 -5.40 13.42 2.34
C ILE A 299 -5.49 14.88 1.89
N GLN A 300 -4.40 15.41 1.32
CA GLN A 300 -4.36 16.75 0.75
C GLN A 300 -4.48 16.66 -0.78
N PRO A 301 -5.16 17.62 -1.45
CA PRO A 301 -5.28 17.61 -2.93
C PRO A 301 -3.92 17.54 -3.64
N GLU A 302 -2.90 18.19 -3.05
CA GLU A 302 -1.54 18.23 -3.59
C GLU A 302 -0.89 16.84 -3.68
N GLU A 303 -1.28 15.91 -2.80
CA GLU A 303 -0.76 14.55 -2.75
C GLU A 303 -1.19 13.69 -3.95
N PHE A 304 -2.18 14.16 -4.71
CA PHE A 304 -2.58 13.60 -5.99
C PHE A 304 -2.17 14.49 -7.17
N SER A 305 -2.36 15.82 -7.08
CA SER A 305 -2.14 16.73 -8.20
C SER A 305 -0.69 16.73 -8.67
N ILE A 306 0.29 16.63 -7.76
CA ILE A 306 1.71 16.54 -8.11
C ILE A 306 2.01 15.37 -9.07
N TRP A 307 1.29 14.26 -8.92
CA TRP A 307 1.48 13.06 -9.74
C TRP A 307 0.67 13.09 -11.01
N THR A 308 -0.55 13.61 -11.00
CA THR A 308 -1.31 13.80 -12.23
C THR A 308 -0.63 14.82 -13.15
N ASP A 309 -0.10 15.91 -12.60
CA ASP A 309 0.72 16.87 -13.33
C ASP A 309 2.00 16.25 -13.90
N TRP A 310 2.63 15.36 -13.12
CA TRP A 310 3.81 14.62 -13.58
C TRP A 310 3.45 13.69 -14.76
N LEU A 311 2.33 12.98 -14.66
CA LEU A 311 1.84 12.08 -15.72
C LEU A 311 1.51 12.85 -17.02
N VAL A 312 0.88 14.02 -16.90
CA VAL A 312 0.64 14.92 -18.05
C VAL A 312 1.96 15.38 -18.66
N ARG A 313 2.91 15.89 -17.87
CA ARG A 313 4.21 16.35 -18.38
C ARG A 313 5.01 15.25 -19.08
N ASN A 314 4.83 14.00 -18.69
CA ASN A 314 5.51 12.86 -19.31
C ASN A 314 4.73 12.22 -20.45
N GLY A 315 3.58 12.80 -20.84
CA GLY A 315 2.74 12.35 -21.95
C GLY A 315 2.01 11.03 -21.69
N GLU A 316 1.85 10.67 -20.42
CA GLU A 316 1.09 9.49 -19.99
C GLU A 316 -0.39 9.83 -19.80
N PHE A 317 -0.73 11.10 -19.53
CA PHE A 317 -2.10 11.63 -19.42
C PHE A 317 -2.31 12.82 -20.36
N HIS A 318 -3.56 13.08 -20.70
CA HIS A 318 -4.04 14.35 -21.26
C HIS A 318 -4.44 15.31 -20.13
N ASP A 319 -4.45 16.64 -20.40
CA ASP A 319 -4.63 17.69 -19.37
C ASP A 319 -5.90 17.54 -18.51
N ASP A 320 -6.95 16.90 -18.98
CA ASP A 320 -8.26 16.77 -18.31
C ASP A 320 -8.68 15.30 -18.12
N GLU A 321 -7.75 14.37 -18.22
CA GLU A 321 -8.07 12.95 -18.16
C GLU A 321 -8.51 12.50 -16.76
N VAL A 322 -7.91 13.08 -15.71
CA VAL A 322 -8.21 12.77 -14.31
C VAL A 322 -8.20 14.06 -13.48
N ASN A 323 -9.32 14.36 -12.83
CA ASN A 323 -9.35 15.41 -11.81
C ASN A 323 -8.83 14.86 -10.48
N PRO A 324 -7.76 15.45 -9.89
CA PRO A 324 -7.20 15.01 -8.60
C PRO A 324 -8.23 14.94 -7.47
N ASP A 325 -9.19 15.89 -7.44
CA ASP A 325 -10.21 15.96 -6.39
C ASP A 325 -11.22 14.80 -6.43
N ASP A 326 -11.32 14.09 -7.57
CA ASP A 326 -12.19 12.92 -7.72
C ASP A 326 -11.51 11.60 -7.28
N LEU A 327 -10.25 11.66 -6.87
CA LEU A 327 -9.46 10.48 -6.53
C LEU A 327 -9.56 10.08 -5.06
N PHE A 328 -10.07 10.95 -4.20
CA PHE A 328 -10.14 10.69 -2.76
C PHE A 328 -11.36 11.35 -2.10
N THR A 329 -11.64 10.94 -0.87
CA THR A 329 -12.58 11.62 0.03
C THR A 329 -12.04 11.62 1.46
N ASN A 330 -12.23 12.73 2.16
CA ASN A 330 -11.96 12.86 3.60
C ASN A 330 -13.23 12.79 4.45
N GLU A 331 -14.38 12.46 3.85
CA GLU A 331 -15.70 12.44 4.53
C GLU A 331 -15.69 11.57 5.79
N PHE A 332 -14.95 10.47 5.77
CA PHE A 332 -14.89 9.50 6.87
C PHE A 332 -13.74 9.74 7.85
N ASN A 333 -12.83 10.69 7.56
CA ASN A 333 -11.66 10.93 8.40
C ASN A 333 -12.00 11.93 9.53
N PRO A 334 -11.97 11.52 10.83
CA PRO A 334 -12.40 12.36 11.94
C PRO A 334 -11.50 13.58 12.17
N TYR A 335 -10.27 13.57 11.68
CA TYR A 335 -9.36 14.72 11.75
C TYR A 335 -9.65 15.74 10.64
N ALA A 336 -10.27 15.36 9.53
CA ALA A 336 -10.73 16.27 8.50
C ALA A 336 -12.08 16.90 8.84
N THR A 337 -12.98 16.13 9.47
CA THR A 337 -14.31 16.61 9.88
C THR A 337 -14.28 17.45 11.17
N GLY A 338 -13.16 17.44 11.90
CA GLY A 338 -12.99 18.18 13.15
C GLY A 338 -13.57 17.47 14.39
N GLU A 339 -13.91 16.21 14.28
CA GLU A 339 -14.36 15.38 15.40
C GLU A 339 -13.20 15.01 16.34
N LEU A 340 -11.99 14.90 15.80
CA LEU A 340 -10.74 14.66 16.53
C LEU A 340 -9.68 15.71 16.16
N THR A 341 -8.68 15.92 17.05
CA THR A 341 -7.60 16.90 16.87
C THR A 341 -6.20 16.29 17.15
#